data_885348c2ab929467cc3d9e08c83dd0c1
#
_entry.id   885348c2ab929467cc3d9e08c83dd0c1
#
_cell.length_a   1.000
_cell.length_b   1.000
_cell.length_c   1.000
_cell.angle_alpha   90.00
_cell.angle_beta   90.00
_cell.angle_gamma   90.00
#
_symmetry.space_group_name_H-M   'P 1'
#
loop_
_entity.id
_entity.type
_entity.pdbx_description
1 polymer ?
#
loop_
_entity_poly.entity_id
_entity_poly.type
_entity_poly.pdbx_seq_one_letter_code
_entity_poly.pdbx_strand_id
1 'polypeptide(L)'
;MREITKEMIKEYRLMKLGYDFMGYEIKNKQDLSFHHLIVPRRNCEALGLGEGYLKWNGSILNQNTSHDYLHLIEAKDLDMFMAITSEMIDQNIKGCLDIENLRRIRDILECFEREHSSDRGKKGKLLIKDDYVRRRKF
;
A
#
# COMPACT_ATOMS: atom_id res chain seq x y z
N MET A 1 13.22 -9.07 -8.82
CA MET A 1 12.60 -8.74 -7.52
C MET A 1 13.66 -8.79 -6.43
N ARG A 2 13.68 -7.79 -5.55
CA ARG A 2 14.67 -7.74 -4.47
C ARG A 2 14.43 -8.81 -3.44
N GLU A 3 15.51 -9.23 -2.78
CA GLU A 3 15.42 -10.27 -1.75
C GLU A 3 14.49 -9.86 -0.61
N ILE A 4 14.58 -8.60 -0.16
CA ILE A 4 13.72 -8.14 0.94
C ILE A 4 12.25 -8.22 0.55
N THR A 5 11.92 -7.95 -0.72
CA THR A 5 10.55 -8.07 -1.20
C THR A 5 10.08 -9.52 -1.12
N LYS A 6 10.92 -10.44 -1.59
CA LYS A 6 10.59 -11.87 -1.52
C LYS A 6 10.39 -12.33 -0.09
N GLU A 7 11.26 -11.88 0.82
CA GLU A 7 11.15 -12.23 2.23
C GLU A 7 9.84 -11.75 2.83
N MET A 8 9.46 -10.49 2.53
CA MET A 8 8.23 -9.92 3.07
C MET A 8 6.99 -10.59 2.49
N ILE A 9 7.01 -10.92 1.20
CA ILE A 9 5.91 -11.67 0.60
C ILE A 9 5.68 -12.96 1.35
N LYS A 10 6.76 -13.66 1.70
CA LYS A 10 6.69 -14.92 2.41
C LYS A 10 6.28 -14.75 3.86
N GLU A 11 6.92 -13.85 4.58
CA GLU A 11 6.66 -13.65 6.01
C GLU A 11 5.24 -13.18 6.27
N TYR A 12 4.75 -12.26 5.45
CA TYR A 12 3.39 -11.75 5.59
C TYR A 12 2.36 -12.62 4.90
N ARG A 13 2.81 -13.71 4.25
CA ARG A 13 1.95 -14.69 3.61
C ARG A 13 1.02 -14.07 2.57
N LEU A 14 1.54 -13.12 1.82
CA LEU A 14 0.71 -12.33 0.90
C LEU A 14 0.06 -13.17 -0.17
N MET A 15 0.79 -14.13 -0.74
CA MET A 15 0.23 -14.97 -1.79
C MET A 15 -0.86 -15.89 -1.26
N LYS A 16 -0.75 -16.32 -0.02
CA LYS A 16 -1.77 -17.17 0.59
C LYS A 16 -3.01 -16.37 0.95
N LEU A 17 -2.81 -15.16 1.48
CA LEU A 17 -3.92 -14.28 1.86
C LEU A 17 -4.57 -13.66 0.65
N GLY A 18 -3.81 -13.42 -0.41
CA GLY A 18 -4.31 -12.84 -1.64
C GLY A 18 -4.41 -11.33 -1.66
N TYR A 19 -3.83 -10.64 -0.68
CA TYR A 19 -3.89 -9.18 -0.57
C TYR A 19 -2.52 -8.57 -0.37
N ASP A 20 -2.33 -7.36 -0.90
CA ASP A 20 -1.17 -6.56 -0.55
C ASP A 20 -1.44 -5.76 0.75
N PHE A 21 -0.49 -4.90 1.15
CA PHE A 21 -0.60 -4.16 2.42
C PHE A 21 -1.77 -3.16 2.47
N MET A 22 -2.34 -2.82 1.32
CA MET A 22 -3.50 -1.92 1.27
C MET A 22 -4.81 -2.66 1.06
N GLY A 23 -4.78 -3.97 0.92
CA GLY A 23 -5.98 -4.77 0.71
C GLY A 23 -6.36 -4.98 -0.74
N TYR A 24 -5.46 -4.65 -1.68
CA TYR A 24 -5.70 -4.93 -3.09
C TYR A 24 -5.42 -6.38 -3.40
N GLU A 25 -6.23 -6.95 -4.25
CA GLU A 25 -6.08 -8.35 -4.65
C GLU A 25 -4.79 -8.56 -5.44
N ILE A 26 -4.04 -9.59 -5.08
CA ILE A 26 -2.81 -9.95 -5.79
C ILE A 26 -3.20 -10.92 -6.91
N LYS A 27 -3.05 -10.45 -8.15
CA LYS A 27 -3.33 -11.28 -9.33
C LYS A 27 -2.05 -11.91 -9.87
N ASN A 28 -0.93 -11.19 -9.75
CA ASN A 28 0.35 -11.65 -10.26
C ASN A 28 1.45 -11.22 -9.30
N LYS A 29 2.19 -12.19 -8.79
CA LYS A 29 3.28 -11.94 -7.86
C LYS A 29 4.30 -10.95 -8.42
N GLN A 30 4.51 -10.97 -9.74
CA GLN A 30 5.49 -10.10 -10.39
C GLN A 30 5.12 -8.63 -10.33
N ASP A 31 3.86 -8.32 -10.05
CA ASP A 31 3.41 -6.94 -9.93
C ASP A 31 3.64 -6.34 -8.54
N LEU A 32 4.15 -7.13 -7.61
CA LEU A 32 4.41 -6.65 -6.25
C LEU A 32 5.74 -5.92 -6.18
N SER A 33 5.74 -4.79 -5.49
CA SER A 33 6.92 -3.96 -5.32
C SER A 33 7.06 -3.48 -3.89
N PHE A 34 8.29 -3.09 -3.54
CA PHE A 34 8.60 -2.52 -2.23
C PHE A 34 8.28 -1.03 -2.26
N HIS A 35 7.46 -0.60 -1.32
CA HIS A 35 7.13 0.82 -1.13
C HIS A 35 7.86 1.31 0.12
N HIS A 36 8.64 2.39 -0.01
CA HIS A 36 9.32 3.01 1.12
C HIS A 36 8.27 3.66 2.01
N LEU A 37 8.10 3.11 3.20
CA LEU A 37 6.95 3.41 4.05
C LEU A 37 7.17 4.62 4.95
N ILE A 38 8.31 4.67 5.62
CA ILE A 38 8.60 5.72 6.61
C ILE A 38 9.57 6.74 6.06
N VAL A 39 10.72 6.28 5.55
CA VAL A 39 11.76 7.16 5.00
C VAL A 39 11.74 7.03 3.49
N PRO A 40 11.41 8.10 2.76
CA PRO A 40 11.42 8.07 1.30
C PRO A 40 12.83 7.71 0.78
N ARG A 41 12.87 7.01 -0.33
CA ARG A 41 14.14 6.55 -0.90
C ARG A 41 15.15 7.69 -1.05
N ARG A 42 14.68 8.85 -1.52
CA ARG A 42 15.56 10.01 -1.76
C ARG A 42 16.25 10.52 -0.50
N ASN A 43 15.72 10.18 0.69
CA ASN A 43 16.28 10.65 1.96
C ASN A 43 17.11 9.57 2.66
N CYS A 44 17.07 8.34 2.19
CA CYS A 44 17.70 7.22 2.89
C CYS A 44 19.20 7.33 2.97
N GLU A 45 19.85 7.74 1.88
CA GLU A 45 21.30 7.82 1.86
C GLU A 45 21.81 8.83 2.89
N ALA A 46 21.19 10.00 2.96
CA ALA A 46 21.56 11.04 3.90
C ALA A 46 21.43 10.58 5.36
N LEU A 47 20.56 9.61 5.61
CA LEU A 47 20.34 9.07 6.95
C LEU A 47 21.13 7.80 7.23
N GLY A 48 22.04 7.42 6.33
CA GLY A 48 22.87 6.24 6.50
C GLY A 48 22.13 4.92 6.29
N LEU A 49 21.03 4.95 5.55
CA LEU A 49 20.19 3.77 5.32
C LEU A 49 20.40 3.14 3.94
N GLY A 50 21.41 3.61 3.19
CA GLY A 50 21.61 3.16 1.82
C GLY A 50 20.41 3.49 0.97
N GLU A 51 19.88 2.51 0.24
CA GLU A 51 18.68 2.70 -0.58
C GLU A 51 17.38 2.52 0.21
N GLY A 52 17.47 2.15 1.47
CA GLY A 52 16.31 2.08 2.35
C GLY A 52 15.43 0.84 2.20
N TYR A 53 15.94 -0.21 1.54
CA TYR A 53 15.19 -1.45 1.40
C TYR A 53 15.34 -2.31 2.67
N LEU A 54 14.78 -1.78 3.74
CA LEU A 54 14.81 -2.41 5.05
C LEU A 54 13.39 -2.78 5.44
N LYS A 55 13.21 -3.93 6.08
CA LYS A 55 11.88 -4.45 6.37
C LYS A 55 11.01 -3.43 7.11
N TRP A 56 11.56 -2.79 8.13
CA TRP A 56 10.81 -1.80 8.91
C TRP A 56 10.39 -0.58 8.08
N ASN A 57 11.07 -0.35 6.96
CA ASN A 57 10.79 0.79 6.08
C ASN A 57 9.97 0.39 4.86
N GLY A 58 9.37 -0.79 4.87
CA GLY A 58 8.72 -1.29 3.68
C GLY A 58 7.30 -1.75 3.86
N SER A 59 6.53 -1.59 2.80
CA SER A 59 5.28 -2.30 2.61
C SER A 59 5.30 -2.85 1.19
N ILE A 60 4.54 -3.91 0.95
CA ILE A 60 4.50 -4.56 -0.36
C ILE A 60 3.18 -4.24 -1.01
N LEU A 61 3.25 -3.61 -2.17
CA LEU A 61 2.08 -3.12 -2.88
C LEU A 61 2.11 -3.55 -4.35
N ASN A 62 0.94 -3.70 -4.95
CA ASN A 62 0.83 -3.85 -6.40
C ASN A 62 1.31 -2.57 -7.06
N GLN A 63 2.35 -2.64 -7.88
CA GLN A 63 3.00 -1.42 -8.37
C GLN A 63 2.14 -0.59 -9.32
N ASN A 64 1.26 -1.22 -10.07
CA ASN A 64 0.45 -0.52 -11.06
C ASN A 64 -0.96 -0.18 -10.58
N THR A 65 -1.30 -0.54 -9.34
CA THR A 65 -2.61 -0.24 -8.77
C THR A 65 -2.46 0.47 -7.43
N SER A 66 -2.34 -0.26 -6.34
CA SER A 66 -2.31 0.35 -5.01
C SER A 66 -1.16 1.33 -4.82
N HIS A 67 0.03 1.00 -5.33
CA HIS A 67 1.19 1.88 -5.20
C HIS A 67 0.96 3.21 -5.93
N ASP A 68 0.48 3.14 -7.17
CA ASP A 68 0.18 4.35 -7.95
C ASP A 68 -0.96 5.13 -7.31
N TYR A 69 -1.98 4.44 -6.82
CA TYR A 69 -3.11 5.09 -6.18
C TYR A 69 -2.68 5.78 -4.89
N LEU A 70 -1.80 5.14 -4.12
CA LEU A 70 -1.30 5.75 -2.88
C LEU A 70 -0.57 7.07 -3.17
N HIS A 71 0.24 7.11 -4.23
CA HIS A 71 0.91 8.35 -4.62
C HIS A 71 -0.08 9.41 -5.10
N LEU A 72 -1.16 9.02 -5.76
CA LEU A 72 -2.21 9.95 -6.12
C LEU A 72 -2.87 10.54 -4.88
N ILE A 73 -3.15 9.70 -3.88
CA ILE A 73 -3.73 10.16 -2.63
C ILE A 73 -2.78 11.14 -1.94
N GLU A 74 -1.49 10.83 -1.93
CA GLU A 74 -0.47 11.71 -1.36
C GLU A 74 -0.53 13.11 -1.97
N ALA A 75 -0.69 13.17 -3.29
CA ALA A 75 -0.74 14.45 -4.01
C ALA A 75 -2.03 15.23 -3.75
N LYS A 76 -3.13 14.53 -3.47
CA LYS A 76 -4.45 15.16 -3.35
C LYS A 76 -4.88 15.41 -1.91
N ASP A 77 -4.49 14.56 -0.99
CA ASP A 77 -4.99 14.60 0.38
C ASP A 77 -3.95 14.00 1.31
N LEU A 78 -3.07 14.83 1.81
CA LEU A 78 -1.96 14.39 2.63
C LEU A 78 -2.43 13.73 3.92
N ASP A 79 -3.53 14.21 4.51
CA ASP A 79 -4.03 13.63 5.75
C ASP A 79 -4.48 12.18 5.55
N MET A 80 -5.16 11.90 4.45
CA MET A 80 -5.58 10.54 4.13
C MET A 80 -4.38 9.65 3.79
N PHE A 81 -3.42 10.21 3.07
CA PHE A 81 -2.18 9.49 2.81
C PHE A 81 -1.48 9.08 4.11
N MET A 82 -1.38 10.01 5.05
CA MET A 82 -0.73 9.73 6.33
C MET A 82 -1.52 8.71 7.15
N ALA A 83 -2.85 8.76 7.08
CA ALA A 83 -3.68 7.79 7.77
C ALA A 83 -3.47 6.38 7.24
N ILE A 84 -3.43 6.22 5.91
CA ILE A 84 -3.16 4.92 5.29
C ILE A 84 -1.76 4.44 5.67
N THR A 85 -0.78 5.33 5.59
CA THR A 85 0.61 5.00 5.93
C THR A 85 0.71 4.53 7.37
N SER A 86 0.01 5.19 8.29
CA SER A 86 -0.01 4.80 9.69
C SER A 86 -0.54 3.39 9.89
N GLU A 87 -1.58 3.01 9.16
CA GLU A 87 -2.12 1.65 9.24
C GLU A 87 -1.11 0.62 8.72
N MET A 88 -0.41 0.94 7.64
CA MET A 88 0.61 0.04 7.11
C MET A 88 1.82 -0.09 8.05
N ILE A 89 2.20 1.00 8.72
CA ILE A 89 3.25 0.95 9.73
C ILE A 89 2.82 0.02 10.86
N ASP A 90 1.58 0.12 11.30
CA ASP A 90 1.07 -0.73 12.37
C ASP A 90 1.10 -2.21 11.97
N GLN A 91 0.73 -2.53 10.72
CA GLN A 91 0.85 -3.89 10.21
C GLN A 91 2.30 -4.38 10.28
N ASN A 92 3.23 -3.51 9.90
CA ASN A 92 4.65 -3.86 9.90
C ASN A 92 5.17 -4.10 11.32
N ILE A 93 4.73 -3.30 12.28
CA ILE A 93 5.08 -3.49 13.67
C ILE A 93 4.52 -4.82 14.20
N LYS A 94 3.28 -5.15 13.82
CA LYS A 94 2.65 -6.40 14.22
C LYS A 94 3.26 -7.63 13.53
N GLY A 95 3.90 -7.41 12.40
CA GLY A 95 4.48 -8.50 11.61
C GLY A 95 3.47 -9.32 10.84
N CYS A 96 2.30 -8.77 10.57
CA CYS A 96 1.26 -9.47 9.80
C CYS A 96 0.30 -8.48 9.17
N LEU A 97 -0.42 -8.94 8.14
CA LEU A 97 -1.57 -8.18 7.63
C LEU A 97 -2.72 -8.40 8.59
N ASP A 98 -3.16 -7.33 9.20
CA ASP A 98 -4.22 -7.39 10.21
C ASP A 98 -5.54 -6.97 9.58
N ILE A 99 -6.58 -7.75 9.81
CA ILE A 99 -7.90 -7.51 9.23
C ILE A 99 -8.44 -6.14 9.64
N GLU A 100 -8.23 -5.73 10.87
CA GLU A 100 -8.72 -4.42 11.33
C GLU A 100 -7.99 -3.28 10.64
N ASN A 101 -6.68 -3.42 10.43
CA ASN A 101 -5.93 -2.42 9.65
C ASN A 101 -6.46 -2.35 8.22
N LEU A 102 -6.73 -3.49 7.58
CA LEU A 102 -7.26 -3.53 6.23
C LEU A 102 -8.64 -2.88 6.14
N ARG A 103 -9.49 -3.09 7.15
CA ARG A 103 -10.80 -2.44 7.20
C ARG A 103 -10.68 -0.93 7.27
N ARG A 104 -9.78 -0.43 8.12
CA ARG A 104 -9.57 1.00 8.26
C ARG A 104 -9.00 1.61 6.99
N ILE A 105 -8.06 0.93 6.34
CA ILE A 105 -7.53 1.37 5.05
C ILE A 105 -8.66 1.44 4.03
N ARG A 106 -9.49 0.41 3.95
CA ARG A 106 -10.61 0.41 3.02
C ARG A 106 -11.54 1.58 3.26
N ASP A 107 -11.85 1.87 4.53
CA ASP A 107 -12.74 2.98 4.85
C ASP A 107 -12.14 4.32 4.43
N ILE A 108 -10.83 4.48 4.62
CA ILE A 108 -10.13 5.69 4.16
C ILE A 108 -10.19 5.81 2.64
N LEU A 109 -9.95 4.71 1.94
CA LEU A 109 -9.98 4.71 0.47
C LEU A 109 -11.37 5.04 -0.05
N GLU A 110 -12.40 4.50 0.56
CA GLU A 110 -13.77 4.78 0.16
C GLU A 110 -14.13 6.24 0.42
N CYS A 111 -13.67 6.78 1.54
CA CYS A 111 -13.86 8.18 1.86
C CYS A 111 -13.17 9.09 0.85
N PHE A 112 -11.91 8.77 0.53
CA PHE A 112 -11.15 9.52 -0.47
C PHE A 112 -11.89 9.51 -1.81
N GLU A 113 -12.38 8.35 -2.22
CA GLU A 113 -13.06 8.23 -3.51
C GLU A 113 -14.34 9.07 -3.54
N ARG A 114 -15.08 9.11 -2.44
CA ARG A 114 -16.28 9.96 -2.38
C ARG A 114 -15.93 11.44 -2.46
N GLU A 115 -14.91 11.87 -1.73
CA GLU A 115 -14.55 13.28 -1.66
C GLU A 115 -13.90 13.80 -2.94
N HIS A 116 -13.26 12.90 -3.70
CA HIS A 116 -12.55 13.27 -4.91
C HIS A 116 -13.17 12.64 -6.16
N SER A 117 -14.46 12.33 -6.11
CA SER A 117 -15.13 11.67 -7.21
C SER A 117 -15.10 12.49 -8.52
N SER A 118 -15.11 13.81 -8.41
CA SER A 118 -15.04 14.66 -9.59
C SER A 118 -13.69 14.61 -10.28
N ASP A 119 -12.65 14.22 -9.58
CA ASP A 119 -11.30 14.12 -10.15
C ASP A 119 -11.13 12.90 -11.04
N ARG A 120 -11.91 11.86 -10.77
CA ARG A 120 -11.78 10.60 -11.50
C ARG A 120 -12.10 10.73 -12.98
N GLY A 121 -13.08 11.55 -13.29
CA GLY A 121 -13.50 11.70 -14.67
C GLY A 121 -12.41 12.21 -15.58
N LYS A 122 -11.54 13.05 -15.05
CA LYS A 122 -10.48 13.65 -15.84
C LYS A 122 -9.40 12.68 -16.21
N LYS A 123 -9.06 11.78 -15.30
CA LYS A 123 -7.99 10.82 -15.49
C LYS A 123 -8.51 9.52 -16.08
N GLY A 124 -9.80 9.33 -16.03
CA GLY A 124 -10.41 8.10 -16.48
C GLY A 124 -10.08 6.93 -15.60
N LYS A 125 -9.37 7.11 -14.51
CA LYS A 125 -8.91 5.95 -13.83
C LYS A 125 -8.46 6.13 -12.47
N LEU A 126 -9.31 6.08 -11.54
CA LEU A 126 -8.95 5.70 -10.21
C LEU A 126 -9.49 4.31 -10.01
N LEU A 127 -8.62 3.37 -9.81
CA LEU A 127 -8.92 2.00 -10.15
C LEU A 127 -9.32 1.13 -9.01
N ILE A 128 -9.83 1.72 -7.98
CA ILE A 128 -10.16 0.97 -6.80
C ILE A 128 -11.20 -0.11 -7.05
N LYS A 129 -12.06 0.10 -8.06
CA LYS A 129 -13.17 -0.82 -8.28
C LYS A 129 -12.77 -2.20 -8.72
N ASP A 130 -11.79 -2.26 -9.59
CA ASP A 130 -11.46 -3.52 -10.23
C ASP A 130 -10.47 -4.35 -9.45
N ASP A 131 -9.61 -3.69 -8.69
CA ASP A 131 -8.52 -4.38 -8.02
C ASP A 131 -8.63 -4.40 -6.51
N TYR A 132 -9.42 -3.52 -5.94
CA TYR A 132 -9.56 -3.44 -4.50
C TYR A 132 -10.56 -4.48 -3.98
N VAL A 133 -10.18 -5.20 -2.93
CA VAL A 133 -10.99 -6.31 -2.40
C VAL A 133 -12.00 -5.82 -1.36
N ARG A 134 -12.77 -4.82 -1.73
CA ARG A 134 -13.66 -4.15 -0.76
C ARG A 134 -14.85 -4.98 -0.32
N ARG A 135 -15.27 -5.93 -1.14
CA ARG A 135 -16.44 -6.75 -0.81
C ARG A 135 -16.11 -8.01 -0.07
N ARG A 136 -14.84 -8.28 0.08
CA ARG A 136 -14.43 -9.43 0.83
C ARG A 136 -14.53 -9.16 2.31
N LYS A 137 -14.63 -10.21 3.05
CA LYS A 137 -14.67 -10.04 4.50
C LYS A 137 -13.27 -10.01 5.02
N PHE A 138 -12.96 -8.91 5.56
CA PHE A 138 -11.73 -8.78 6.29
C PHE A 138 -11.99 -9.07 7.76
#